data_cac018c88de861e146817526fdff2829
#
_entry.id   cac018c88de861e146817526fdff2829
#
_cell.length_a   1.000
_cell.length_b   1.000
_cell.length_c   1.000
_cell.angle_alpha   90.00
_cell.angle_beta   90.00
_cell.angle_gamma   90.00
#
_symmetry.space_group_name_H-M   'P 1'
#
loop_
_entity.id
_entity.type
_entity.pdbx_description
1 polymer ?
#
loop_
_entity_poly.entity_id
_entity_poly.type
_entity_poly.pdbx_seq_one_letter_code
_entity_poly.pdbx_strand_id
1 'polypeptide(L)'
;TVTDEVICVDNTMFQFIKGKNMTVLFVPTDADLSNLPEKYRNPDCLLIDTVPENFDLISCNTVIFSGSEKQFKKNYDSIKEISPTVISTSERNITVNLNGG
;
A
#
# COMPACT_ATOMS: atom_id res chain seq x y z
N THR A 1 16.78 -11.97 4.24
CA THR A 1 17.14 -11.20 3.05
C THR A 1 15.94 -10.39 2.56
N VAL A 2 16.16 -9.14 2.27
CA VAL A 2 15.11 -8.24 1.74
C VAL A 2 15.33 -8.07 0.23
N THR A 3 14.28 -8.30 -0.55
CA THR A 3 14.30 -8.07 -2.00
C THR A 3 13.48 -6.83 -2.33
N ASP A 4 13.98 -6.02 -3.26
CA ASP A 4 13.32 -4.80 -3.71
C ASP A 4 13.11 -4.92 -5.22
N GLU A 5 11.86 -4.82 -5.66
CA GLU A 5 11.50 -4.99 -7.06
C GLU A 5 10.68 -3.78 -7.51
N VAL A 6 11.07 -3.20 -8.63
CA VAL A 6 10.33 -2.09 -9.23
C VAL A 6 9.50 -2.63 -10.38
N ILE A 7 8.19 -2.37 -10.33
CA ILE A 7 7.25 -2.82 -11.36
C ILE A 7 6.76 -1.58 -12.11
N CYS A 8 7.06 -1.49 -13.40
CA CYS A 8 6.61 -0.40 -14.24
C CYS A 8 5.44 -0.85 -15.11
N VAL A 9 4.29 -0.22 -14.92
CA VAL A 9 3.06 -0.52 -15.66
C VAL A 9 2.45 0.79 -16.15
N ASP A 10 2.30 0.95 -17.47
CA ASP A 10 1.67 2.14 -18.07
C ASP A 10 2.26 3.45 -17.53
N ASN A 11 3.58 3.55 -17.47
CA ASN A 11 4.31 4.71 -16.95
C ASN A 11 4.14 4.95 -15.45
N THR A 12 3.58 3.99 -14.73
CA THR A 12 3.44 4.05 -13.28
C THR A 12 4.44 3.08 -12.66
N MET A 13 5.21 3.55 -11.70
CA MET A 13 6.23 2.74 -11.04
C MET A 13 5.77 2.36 -9.64
N PHE A 14 5.54 1.07 -9.45
CA PHE A 14 5.26 0.51 -8.13
C PHE A 14 6.54 -0.06 -7.55
N GLN A 15 6.65 -0.10 -6.25
CA GLN A 15 7.79 -0.73 -5.57
C GLN A 15 7.28 -1.84 -4.66
N PHE A 16 7.80 -3.04 -4.84
CA PHE A 16 7.41 -4.20 -4.05
C PHE A 16 8.61 -4.67 -3.24
N ILE A 17 8.49 -4.65 -1.93
CA ILE A 17 9.55 -5.06 -1.03
C ILE A 17 9.13 -6.35 -0.33
N LYS A 18 9.96 -7.37 -0.45
CA LYS A 18 9.70 -8.65 0.17
C LYS A 18 10.77 -8.93 1.23
N GLY A 19 10.33 -8.97 2.49
CA GLY A 19 11.16 -9.40 3.60
C GLY A 19 10.97 -10.88 3.89
N LYS A 20 11.48 -11.34 5.02
CA LYS A 20 11.38 -12.73 5.42
C LYS A 20 9.93 -13.18 5.63
N ASN A 21 9.16 -12.38 6.32
CA ASN A 21 7.77 -12.72 6.70
C ASN A 21 6.74 -11.67 6.30
N MET A 22 7.13 -10.67 5.52
CA MET A 22 6.24 -9.56 5.18
C MET A 22 6.54 -9.02 3.79
N THR A 23 5.48 -8.63 3.10
CA THR A 23 5.59 -7.93 1.82
C THR A 23 4.95 -6.55 1.94
N VAL A 24 5.56 -5.56 1.28
CA VAL A 24 5.06 -4.18 1.27
C VAL A 24 4.99 -3.72 -0.18
N LEU A 25 3.84 -3.18 -0.56
CA LEU A 25 3.66 -2.56 -1.87
C LEU A 25 3.55 -1.05 -1.69
N PHE A 26 4.43 -0.31 -2.36
CA PHE A 26 4.38 1.15 -2.42
C PHE A 26 3.63 1.54 -3.68
N VAL A 27 2.55 2.30 -3.53
CA VAL A 27 1.71 2.75 -4.65
C VAL A 27 1.90 4.26 -4.80
N PRO A 28 2.33 4.72 -5.99
CA PRO A 28 2.52 6.15 -6.20
C PRO A 28 1.20 6.92 -6.21
N THR A 29 1.30 8.24 -6.08
CA THR A 29 0.16 9.15 -6.08
C THR A 29 -0.66 8.98 -7.37
N ASP A 30 -1.98 8.93 -7.22
CA ASP A 30 -2.93 8.84 -8.35
C ASP A 30 -2.72 7.65 -9.27
N ALA A 31 -2.23 6.54 -8.73
CA ALA A 31 -2.01 5.32 -9.51
C ALA A 31 -3.32 4.62 -9.86
N ASP A 32 -3.27 3.80 -10.92
CA ASP A 32 -4.34 2.91 -11.31
C ASP A 32 -3.85 1.47 -11.15
N LEU A 33 -4.59 0.65 -10.43
CA LEU A 33 -4.20 -0.73 -10.11
C LEU A 33 -4.67 -1.76 -11.15
N SER A 34 -5.42 -1.33 -12.16
CA SER A 34 -6.07 -2.26 -13.10
C SER A 34 -5.09 -3.16 -13.86
N ASN A 35 -3.89 -2.68 -14.14
CA ASN A 35 -2.88 -3.43 -14.89
C ASN A 35 -1.74 -3.96 -14.02
N LEU A 36 -1.84 -3.80 -12.71
CA LEU A 36 -0.83 -4.38 -11.81
C LEU A 36 -0.94 -5.91 -11.85
N PRO A 37 0.15 -6.65 -12.10
CA PRO A 37 0.10 -8.09 -12.13
C PRO A 37 -0.49 -8.69 -10.86
N GLU A 38 -1.26 -9.73 -10.99
CA GLU A 38 -2.01 -10.34 -9.89
C GLU A 38 -1.12 -10.75 -8.72
N LYS A 39 0.10 -11.19 -9.00
CA LYS A 39 1.03 -11.62 -7.95
C LYS A 39 1.43 -10.51 -6.96
N TYR A 40 1.18 -9.24 -7.30
CA TYR A 40 1.48 -8.10 -6.45
C TYR A 40 0.25 -7.52 -5.75
N ARG A 41 -0.92 -8.12 -5.95
CA ARG A 41 -2.19 -7.56 -5.46
C ARG A 41 -2.54 -7.95 -4.03
N ASN A 42 -1.73 -8.79 -3.38
CA ASN A 42 -1.99 -9.26 -2.03
C ASN A 42 -0.79 -9.01 -1.10
N PRO A 43 -0.32 -7.77 -0.97
CA PRO A 43 0.77 -7.49 -0.03
C PRO A 43 0.26 -7.58 1.41
N ASP A 44 1.14 -7.82 2.35
CA ASP A 44 0.78 -7.75 3.76
C ASP A 44 0.51 -6.30 4.16
N CYS A 45 1.29 -5.38 3.63
CA CYS A 45 1.19 -3.96 3.94
C CYS A 45 1.16 -3.15 2.65
N LEU A 46 0.25 -2.20 2.57
CA LEU A 46 0.11 -1.30 1.43
C LEU A 46 0.40 0.12 1.88
N LEU A 47 1.32 0.80 1.19
CA LEU A 47 1.65 2.20 1.48
C LEU A 47 1.10 3.09 0.36
N ILE A 48 0.20 3.99 0.72
CA ILE A 48 -0.45 4.91 -0.24
C ILE A 48 -0.53 6.32 0.34
N ASP A 49 -0.59 7.31 -0.52
CA ASP A 49 -0.85 8.70 -0.12
C ASP A 49 -2.15 9.24 -0.73
N THR A 50 -2.71 8.50 -1.68
CA THR A 50 -4.04 8.76 -2.26
C THR A 50 -4.72 7.41 -2.45
N VAL A 51 -6.04 7.39 -2.58
CA VAL A 51 -6.75 6.15 -2.91
C VAL A 51 -6.59 5.91 -4.41
N PRO A 52 -5.89 4.83 -4.80
CA PRO A 52 -5.69 4.55 -6.22
C PRO A 52 -6.98 4.12 -6.92
N GLU A 53 -7.01 4.29 -8.24
CA GLU A 53 -8.12 3.77 -9.03
C GLU A 53 -8.11 2.25 -8.99
N ASN A 54 -9.29 1.66 -8.99
CA ASN A 54 -9.48 0.20 -8.91
C ASN A 54 -8.90 -0.39 -7.62
N PHE A 55 -9.04 0.34 -6.53
CA PHE A 55 -8.52 -0.06 -5.22
C PHE A 55 -9.09 -1.40 -4.74
N ASP A 56 -10.27 -1.76 -5.19
CA ASP A 56 -10.93 -3.02 -4.87
C ASP A 56 -10.20 -4.26 -5.40
N LEU A 57 -9.23 -4.07 -6.29
CA LEU A 57 -8.40 -5.17 -6.80
C LEU A 57 -7.32 -5.61 -5.80
N ILE A 58 -7.06 -4.79 -4.78
CA ILE A 58 -6.03 -5.08 -3.77
C ILE A 58 -6.68 -5.72 -2.54
N SER A 59 -5.98 -6.68 -1.95
CA SER A 59 -6.34 -7.24 -0.65
C SER A 59 -5.08 -7.24 0.22
N CYS A 60 -5.14 -6.64 1.40
CA CYS A 60 -3.99 -6.55 2.29
C CYS A 60 -4.43 -6.53 3.75
N ASN A 61 -3.50 -6.82 4.66
CA ASN A 61 -3.79 -6.82 6.09
C ASN A 61 -3.75 -5.42 6.69
N THR A 62 -2.86 -4.58 6.21
CA THR A 62 -2.64 -3.25 6.75
C THR A 62 -2.45 -2.25 5.63
N VAL A 63 -3.11 -1.10 5.74
CA VAL A 63 -2.87 0.05 4.87
C VAL A 63 -2.23 1.14 5.70
N ILE A 64 -1.09 1.66 5.24
CA ILE A 64 -0.44 2.83 5.82
C ILE A 64 -0.70 4.00 4.88
N PHE A 65 -1.44 4.98 5.37
CA PHE A 65 -1.79 6.15 4.57
C PHE A 65 -0.85 7.30 4.93
N SER A 66 -0.06 7.75 3.98
CA SER A 66 0.94 8.80 4.18
C SER A 66 0.49 10.17 3.71
N GLY A 67 -0.75 10.31 3.27
CA GLY A 67 -1.32 11.61 2.88
C GLY A 67 -1.67 12.47 4.07
N SER A 68 -2.28 13.63 3.81
CA SER A 68 -2.70 14.53 4.87
C SER A 68 -3.82 13.95 5.72
N GLU A 69 -3.98 14.47 6.94
CA GLU A 69 -5.06 14.05 7.82
C GLU A 69 -6.43 14.30 7.20
N LYS A 70 -6.58 15.39 6.48
CA LYS A 70 -7.82 15.72 5.78
C LYS A 70 -8.17 14.65 4.73
N GLN A 71 -7.19 14.24 3.94
CA GLN A 71 -7.37 13.20 2.94
C GLN A 71 -7.64 11.84 3.60
N PHE A 72 -6.98 11.57 4.71
CA PHE A 72 -7.20 10.33 5.45
C PHE A 72 -8.64 10.22 5.93
N LYS A 73 -9.16 11.26 6.56
CA LYS A 73 -10.55 11.28 7.05
C LYS A 73 -11.55 11.17 5.91
N LYS A 74 -11.29 11.85 4.80
CA LYS A 74 -12.17 11.82 3.63
C LYS A 74 -12.27 10.42 3.02
N ASN A 75 -11.18 9.66 3.03
CA ASN A 75 -11.10 8.36 2.35
C ASN A 75 -11.11 7.17 3.29
N TYR A 76 -11.28 7.40 4.58
CA TYR A 76 -11.16 6.36 5.60
C TYR A 76 -12.07 5.15 5.33
N ASP A 77 -13.35 5.38 5.01
CA ASP A 77 -14.31 4.31 4.80
C ASP A 77 -13.94 3.44 3.60
N SER A 78 -13.48 4.08 2.51
CA SER A 78 -13.05 3.36 1.32
C SER A 78 -11.83 2.48 1.59
N ILE A 79 -10.89 3.00 2.38
CA ILE A 79 -9.67 2.26 2.73
C ILE A 79 -10.01 1.10 3.68
N LYS A 80 -10.91 1.35 4.62
CA LYS A 80 -11.30 0.34 5.61
C LYS A 80 -12.01 -0.87 4.97
N GLU A 81 -12.68 -0.67 3.86
CA GLU A 81 -13.30 -1.77 3.12
C GLU A 81 -12.27 -2.76 2.56
N ILE A 82 -11.07 -2.29 2.29
CA ILE A 82 -10.01 -3.11 1.68
C ILE A 82 -9.14 -3.81 2.74
N SER A 83 -8.97 -3.15 3.88
CA SER A 83 -8.03 -3.65 4.90
C SER A 83 -8.65 -3.57 6.29
N PRO A 84 -8.46 -4.60 7.14
CA PRO A 84 -8.94 -4.54 8.52
C PRO A 84 -8.18 -3.54 9.39
N THR A 85 -6.95 -3.18 9.02
CA THR A 85 -6.13 -2.24 9.79
C THR A 85 -5.70 -1.08 8.91
N VAL A 86 -6.01 0.13 9.34
CA VAL A 86 -5.65 1.35 8.61
C VAL A 86 -4.93 2.30 9.57
N ILE A 87 -3.73 2.74 9.18
CA ILE A 87 -2.88 3.61 10.00
C ILE A 87 -2.51 4.84 9.19
N SER A 88 -2.63 6.02 9.82
CA SER A 88 -2.22 7.27 9.19
C SER A 88 -0.89 7.75 9.77
N THR A 89 0.06 8.12 8.90
CA THR A 89 1.34 8.67 9.34
C THR A 89 1.21 10.11 9.85
N SER A 90 0.08 10.78 9.58
CA SER A 90 -0.17 12.12 10.11
C SER A 90 -0.31 12.12 11.62
N GLU A 91 -0.64 10.99 12.23
CA GLU A 91 -0.84 10.85 13.66
C GLU A 91 0.40 10.38 14.41
N ARG A 92 1.30 9.66 13.74
CA ARG A 92 2.49 9.07 14.36
C ARG A 92 3.46 8.57 13.33
N ASN A 93 4.71 8.36 13.76
CA ASN A 93 5.71 7.71 12.91
C ASN A 93 5.43 6.21 12.87
N ILE A 94 5.58 5.64 11.68
CA ILE A 94 5.33 4.23 11.45
C ILE A 94 6.63 3.54 11.06
N THR A 95 6.89 2.42 11.70
CA THR A 95 8.02 1.56 11.36
C THR A 95 7.49 0.20 10.92
N VAL A 96 7.96 -0.27 9.77
CA VAL A 96 7.58 -1.59 9.25
C VAL A 96 8.79 -2.51 9.36
N ASN A 97 8.63 -3.62 10.07
CA ASN A 97 9.68 -4.60 10.22
C ASN A 97 9.51 -5.72 9.18
N LEU A 98 10.32 -5.67 8.14
CA LEU A 98 10.23 -6.60 7.01
C LEU A 98 10.71 -8.01 7.35
N ASN A 99 11.45 -8.17 8.42
CA ASN A 99 11.99 -9.47 8.81
C ASN A 99 11.17 -10.18 9.90
N GLY A 100 9.99 -9.68 10.16
CA GLY A 100 9.04 -10.36 11.02
C GLY A 100 9.40 -10.38 12.49
N GLY A 101 10.08 -9.35 12.95
CA GLY A 101 10.41 -9.22 14.36
C GLY A 101 9.27 -8.70 15.19
#